data_1c50bcc49b8c22149d2a6ca038dcb7e5
#
_entry.id   1c50bcc49b8c22149d2a6ca038dcb7e5
#
_cell.length_a   1.000
_cell.length_b   1.000
_cell.length_c   1.000
_cell.angle_alpha   90.00
_cell.angle_beta   90.00
_cell.angle_gamma   90.00
#
_symmetry.space_group_name_H-M   'P 1'
#
loop_
_entity.id
_entity.type
_entity.pdbx_description
1 polymer ?
#
loop_
_entity_poly.entity_id
_entity_poly.type
_entity_poly.pdbx_seq_one_letter_code
_entity_poly.pdbx_strand_id
1 'polypeptide(L)'
;MKNYKKTYFDYTTKDFVSMVQEPGGKKLGNCLYCYKPLTESGVDFHTACNKRFFGQLYTPTLDYSFDDLEALASKVVSSHMAVTGVQPKLSLSLHRKQDKNRVKKLTIVGLYGDYILKPPTAHYKELPEVEDATLHMADVCGIAAVPHSLVKLTDGTRCYITKRIDRTRNGKLGMEDMCQLAERLTEDKYKGSHEQVAKLVLKYSSNPLFDVTNFWEQVLLSYFTGNADMHLKNFSLVENAMGTYSLSPAYDLVNTALVNPADT
;
A
#
# COMPACT_ATOMS: atom_id res chain seq x y z
N MET A 1 6.94 11.90 22.00
CA MET A 1 7.72 11.00 21.12
C MET A 1 7.23 9.57 21.31
N LYS A 2 6.30 9.09 20.49
CA LYS A 2 6.05 7.66 20.37
C LYS A 2 7.10 7.13 19.41
N ASN A 3 8.09 6.42 19.94
CA ASN A 3 9.09 5.70 19.18
C ASN A 3 8.40 4.82 18.13
N TYR A 4 8.51 5.18 16.85
CA TYR A 4 8.42 4.22 15.79
C TYR A 4 9.63 3.30 15.95
N LYS A 5 9.47 2.26 16.77
CA LYS A 5 10.44 1.18 16.78
C LYS A 5 10.41 0.59 15.36
N LYS A 6 11.49 0.75 14.60
CA LYS A 6 11.81 -0.06 13.44
C LYS A 6 11.68 -1.51 13.91
N THR A 7 10.59 -2.16 13.61
CA THR A 7 10.46 -3.61 13.78
C THR A 7 11.12 -4.21 12.55
N TYR A 8 12.44 -4.43 12.63
CA TYR A 8 13.14 -5.26 11.67
C TYR A 8 12.47 -6.65 11.74
N PHE A 9 11.96 -7.11 10.62
CA PHE A 9 11.67 -8.53 10.44
C PHE A 9 13.02 -9.22 10.37
N ASP A 10 13.33 -10.03 11.36
CA ASP A 10 14.55 -10.84 11.38
C ASP A 10 14.34 -12.04 10.43
N TYR A 11 14.65 -11.81 9.15
CA TYR A 11 14.70 -12.87 8.16
C TYR A 11 16.09 -13.50 8.18
N THR A 12 16.25 -14.55 8.97
CA THR A 12 17.47 -15.36 8.85
C THR A 12 17.36 -16.26 7.63
N THR A 13 18.51 -16.55 6.97
CA THR A 13 18.59 -17.47 5.84
C THR A 13 17.99 -18.86 6.12
N LYS A 14 17.86 -19.25 7.38
CA LYS A 14 17.18 -20.49 7.81
C LYS A 14 15.66 -20.44 7.56
N ASP A 15 15.03 -19.26 7.65
CA ASP A 15 13.59 -19.13 7.39
C ASP A 15 13.24 -19.32 5.91
N PHE A 16 14.17 -18.96 5.00
CA PHE A 16 14.01 -19.19 3.56
C PHE A 16 14.13 -20.66 3.16
N VAL A 17 15.03 -21.41 3.81
CA VAL A 17 15.26 -22.84 3.50
C VAL A 17 14.15 -23.72 4.08
N SER A 18 13.53 -23.36 5.20
CA SER A 18 12.39 -24.09 5.78
C SER A 18 11.11 -23.99 4.96
N MET A 19 11.01 -23.01 4.06
CA MET A 19 9.86 -22.86 3.14
C MET A 19 9.83 -23.91 2.02
N VAL A 20 10.92 -24.67 1.80
CA VAL A 20 11.07 -25.55 0.63
C VAL A 20 10.87 -27.04 0.95
N GLN A 21 10.89 -27.46 2.21
CA GLN A 21 10.78 -28.88 2.58
C GLN A 21 9.96 -29.13 3.83
N GLU A 22 8.69 -29.54 3.65
CA GLU A 22 7.99 -30.42 4.59
C GLU A 22 7.23 -31.52 3.85
N PRO A 23 7.37 -32.79 4.25
CA PRO A 23 6.66 -33.90 3.64
C PRO A 23 5.26 -34.09 4.27
N GLY A 24 4.21 -34.06 3.47
CA GLY A 24 2.99 -34.81 3.71
C GLY A 24 1.86 -34.16 4.52
N GLY A 25 1.96 -32.89 4.94
CA GLY A 25 0.83 -32.15 5.55
C GLY A 25 0.03 -31.38 4.47
N LYS A 26 -1.29 -31.23 4.65
CA LYS A 26 -2.06 -30.26 3.86
C LYS A 26 -1.35 -28.92 3.91
N LYS A 27 -0.82 -28.48 2.77
CA LYS A 27 -0.07 -27.23 2.66
C LYS A 27 -1.02 -26.07 3.01
N LEU A 28 -0.96 -25.60 4.25
CA LEU A 28 -1.67 -24.40 4.67
C LEU A 28 -1.05 -23.22 3.91
N GLY A 29 -1.87 -22.28 3.43
CA GLY A 29 -1.37 -21.11 2.71
C GLY A 29 -0.51 -20.21 3.61
N ASN A 30 0.06 -19.16 3.03
CA ASN A 30 0.78 -18.13 3.75
C ASN A 30 -0.16 -16.98 4.12
N CYS A 31 0.14 -16.32 5.23
CA CYS A 31 -0.55 -15.11 5.66
C CYS A 31 -0.39 -13.99 4.63
N LEU A 32 -1.48 -13.38 4.20
CA LEU A 32 -1.47 -12.32 3.18
C LEU A 32 -0.81 -11.00 3.64
N TYR A 33 -0.52 -10.87 4.95
CA TYR A 33 0.13 -9.68 5.50
C TYR A 33 1.63 -9.88 5.77
N CYS A 34 2.07 -11.02 6.27
CA CYS A 34 3.46 -11.21 6.69
C CYS A 34 4.18 -12.35 5.94
N TYR A 35 3.50 -13.00 5.01
CA TYR A 35 3.98 -14.10 4.15
C TYR A 35 4.43 -15.37 4.89
N LYS A 36 4.38 -15.39 6.24
CA LYS A 36 4.71 -16.58 7.02
C LYS A 36 3.60 -17.64 6.91
N PRO A 37 3.94 -18.94 7.03
CA PRO A 37 2.96 -20.01 6.98
C PRO A 37 1.84 -19.83 8.00
N LEU A 38 0.62 -20.12 7.60
CA LEU A 38 -0.56 -20.13 8.48
C LEU A 38 -0.59 -21.44 9.28
N THR A 39 -1.08 -21.35 10.50
CA THR A 39 -1.25 -22.52 11.41
C THR A 39 -2.67 -23.08 11.40
N GLU A 40 -3.62 -22.35 10.80
CA GLU A 40 -5.03 -22.70 10.74
C GLU A 40 -5.52 -22.72 9.28
N SER A 41 -6.40 -23.66 8.96
CA SER A 41 -7.05 -23.71 7.64
C SER A 41 -8.22 -22.74 7.56
N GLY A 42 -8.49 -22.19 6.36
CA GLY A 42 -9.65 -21.32 6.12
C GLY A 42 -9.47 -19.88 6.62
N VAL A 43 -8.25 -19.49 7.01
CA VAL A 43 -7.93 -18.10 7.36
C VAL A 43 -6.89 -17.55 6.38
N ASP A 44 -6.91 -16.26 6.16
CA ASP A 44 -5.94 -15.54 5.30
C ASP A 44 -4.89 -14.77 6.10
N PHE A 45 -5.10 -14.60 7.41
CA PHE A 45 -4.24 -13.83 8.30
C PHE A 45 -4.05 -14.52 9.64
N HIS A 46 -2.87 -14.37 10.23
CA HIS A 46 -2.72 -14.64 11.66
C HIS A 46 -3.53 -13.61 12.47
N THR A 47 -4.04 -14.03 13.64
CA THR A 47 -4.75 -13.14 14.57
C THR A 47 -3.93 -11.88 14.93
N ALA A 48 -2.61 -12.03 15.13
CA ALA A 48 -1.71 -10.91 15.40
C ALA A 48 -1.59 -9.95 14.20
N CYS A 49 -1.58 -10.48 12.98
CA CYS A 49 -1.55 -9.68 11.75
C CYS A 49 -2.87 -8.92 11.54
N ASN A 50 -4.00 -9.55 11.78
CA ASN A 50 -5.31 -8.89 11.78
C ASN A 50 -5.35 -7.72 12.78
N LYS A 51 -4.88 -7.95 14.02
CA LYS A 51 -4.83 -6.91 15.05
C LYS A 51 -3.92 -5.74 14.62
N ARG A 52 -2.77 -6.05 14.02
CA ARG A 52 -1.81 -5.03 13.56
C ARG A 52 -2.36 -4.22 12.39
N PHE A 53 -2.92 -4.86 11.39
CA PHE A 53 -3.36 -4.20 10.15
C PHE A 53 -4.78 -3.62 10.28
N PHE A 54 -5.76 -4.41 10.70
CA PHE A 54 -7.17 -3.97 10.80
C PHE A 54 -7.58 -3.47 12.19
N GLY A 55 -6.74 -3.64 13.22
CA GLY A 55 -7.06 -3.26 14.59
C GLY A 55 -8.12 -4.14 15.24
N GLN A 56 -8.33 -5.37 14.76
CA GLN A 56 -9.27 -6.37 15.26
C GLN A 56 -8.71 -7.79 15.16
N LEU A 57 -9.32 -8.77 15.83
CA LEU A 57 -8.81 -10.14 15.92
C LEU A 57 -9.11 -10.98 14.67
N TYR A 58 -10.15 -10.66 13.94
CA TYR A 58 -10.61 -11.39 12.77
C TYR A 58 -10.46 -10.55 11.50
N THR A 59 -10.26 -11.23 10.37
CA THR A 59 -10.22 -10.56 9.07
C THR A 59 -11.58 -9.93 8.78
N PRO A 60 -11.66 -8.64 8.44
CA PRO A 60 -12.93 -8.03 8.04
C PRO A 60 -13.43 -8.65 6.73
N THR A 61 -14.74 -8.79 6.59
CA THR A 61 -15.33 -9.26 5.33
C THR A 61 -15.28 -8.16 4.27
N LEU A 62 -15.06 -8.57 3.02
CA LEU A 62 -15.11 -7.73 1.83
C LEU A 62 -16.06 -8.43 0.82
N ASP A 63 -17.35 -8.11 0.93
CA ASP A 63 -18.44 -8.84 0.26
C ASP A 63 -18.65 -8.31 -1.18
N TYR A 64 -17.59 -8.35 -2.00
CA TYR A 64 -17.58 -7.99 -3.42
C TYR A 64 -16.85 -9.06 -4.20
N SER A 65 -17.31 -9.35 -5.42
CA SER A 65 -16.57 -10.07 -6.45
C SER A 65 -15.75 -9.11 -7.31
N PHE A 66 -14.90 -9.65 -8.17
CA PHE A 66 -14.16 -8.84 -9.15
C PHE A 66 -15.11 -8.08 -10.08
N ASP A 67 -16.16 -8.76 -10.57
CA ASP A 67 -17.17 -8.15 -11.45
C ASP A 67 -17.92 -7.00 -10.78
N ASP A 68 -18.24 -7.13 -9.47
CA ASP A 68 -18.84 -6.04 -8.69
C ASP A 68 -17.93 -4.81 -8.64
N LEU A 69 -16.62 -5.02 -8.43
CA LEU A 69 -15.66 -3.92 -8.38
C LEU A 69 -15.46 -3.28 -9.75
N GLU A 70 -15.43 -4.06 -10.82
CA GLU A 70 -15.31 -3.56 -12.19
C GLU A 70 -16.52 -2.71 -12.57
N ALA A 71 -17.73 -3.18 -12.23
CA ALA A 71 -18.97 -2.44 -12.45
C ALA A 71 -19.01 -1.12 -11.65
N LEU A 72 -18.51 -1.12 -10.41
CA LEU A 72 -18.40 0.08 -9.59
C LEU A 72 -17.34 1.05 -10.13
N ALA A 73 -16.18 0.56 -10.52
CA ALA A 73 -15.12 1.36 -11.12
C ALA A 73 -15.62 2.04 -12.42
N SER A 74 -16.33 1.31 -13.27
CA SER A 74 -16.90 1.85 -14.52
C SER A 74 -17.91 2.99 -14.25
N LYS A 75 -18.71 2.91 -13.19
CA LYS A 75 -19.64 3.98 -12.78
C LYS A 75 -18.92 5.22 -12.25
N VAL A 76 -17.82 5.05 -11.52
CA VAL A 76 -17.00 6.16 -11.01
C VAL A 76 -16.26 6.85 -12.16
N VAL A 77 -15.76 6.06 -13.10
CA VAL A 77 -15.05 6.52 -14.31
C VAL A 77 -15.97 7.32 -15.25
N SER A 78 -17.22 6.92 -15.41
CA SER A 78 -18.18 7.64 -16.26
C SER A 78 -18.58 9.01 -15.71
N SER A 79 -18.35 9.29 -14.43
CA SER A 79 -18.63 10.59 -13.81
C SER A 79 -17.44 11.59 -13.88
N HIS A 80 -16.22 11.09 -14.14
CA HIS A 80 -15.05 11.94 -14.35
C HIS A 80 -14.27 11.36 -15.52
N MET A 81 -13.96 12.15 -16.55
CA MET A 81 -13.21 11.72 -17.74
C MET A 81 -11.99 10.89 -17.35
N ALA A 82 -12.13 9.55 -17.38
CA ALA A 82 -11.07 8.64 -16.99
C ALA A 82 -10.09 8.44 -18.13
N VAL A 83 -8.83 8.52 -17.79
CA VAL A 83 -7.74 8.04 -18.62
C VAL A 83 -7.83 6.51 -18.63
N THR A 84 -8.04 5.92 -19.82
CA THR A 84 -8.01 4.47 -20.03
C THR A 84 -6.66 3.90 -19.59
N GLY A 85 -6.67 2.82 -18.80
CA GLY A 85 -5.46 2.11 -18.36
C GLY A 85 -4.99 2.42 -16.93
N VAL A 86 -5.62 3.34 -16.22
CA VAL A 86 -5.30 3.61 -14.81
C VAL A 86 -5.96 2.56 -13.91
N GLN A 87 -5.17 1.93 -13.02
CA GLN A 87 -5.69 1.00 -12.03
C GLN A 87 -6.74 1.69 -11.13
N PRO A 88 -7.95 1.13 -10.97
CA PRO A 88 -8.97 1.72 -10.12
C PRO A 88 -8.51 1.74 -8.66
N LYS A 89 -8.74 2.86 -7.98
CA LYS A 89 -8.47 3.05 -6.54
C LYS A 89 -9.79 3.26 -5.82
N LEU A 90 -10.17 2.33 -4.96
CA LEU A 90 -11.42 2.37 -4.22
C LEU A 90 -11.15 2.70 -2.75
N SER A 91 -11.88 3.69 -2.22
CA SER A 91 -11.77 4.07 -0.83
C SER A 91 -12.66 3.17 0.03
N LEU A 92 -12.09 2.56 1.08
CA LEU A 92 -12.82 1.67 1.99
C LEU A 92 -12.81 2.20 3.42
N SER A 93 -13.92 2.02 4.12
CA SER A 93 -14.03 2.24 5.55
C SER A 93 -14.37 0.95 6.29
N LEU A 94 -13.81 0.81 7.49
CA LEU A 94 -14.07 -0.32 8.36
C LEU A 94 -15.25 0.02 9.29
N HIS A 95 -16.46 -0.39 8.90
CA HIS A 95 -17.65 -0.12 9.70
C HIS A 95 -17.63 -0.88 11.02
N ARG A 96 -17.70 -0.12 12.12
CA ARG A 96 -17.99 -0.64 13.46
C ARG A 96 -19.51 -0.89 13.57
N LYS A 97 -19.99 -2.12 13.35
CA LYS A 97 -21.33 -2.48 13.83
C LYS A 97 -21.33 -2.33 15.36
N GLN A 98 -22.45 -1.86 15.92
CA GLN A 98 -22.61 -1.65 17.37
C GLN A 98 -22.47 -2.92 18.23
N ASP A 99 -22.44 -4.09 17.61
CA ASP A 99 -22.26 -5.38 18.25
C ASP A 99 -20.76 -5.73 18.37
N LYS A 100 -20.27 -5.75 19.60
CA LYS A 100 -18.84 -5.99 19.94
C LYS A 100 -18.32 -7.37 19.48
N ASN A 101 -19.19 -8.33 19.17
CA ASN A 101 -18.85 -9.72 18.86
C ASN A 101 -18.94 -10.05 17.36
N ARG A 102 -19.29 -9.12 16.48
CA ARG A 102 -19.36 -9.38 15.04
C ARG A 102 -18.12 -8.92 14.29
N VAL A 103 -17.68 -9.74 13.33
CA VAL A 103 -16.66 -9.39 12.35
C VAL A 103 -17.05 -8.10 11.63
N LYS A 104 -16.16 -7.12 11.63
CA LYS A 104 -16.41 -5.85 10.95
C LYS A 104 -16.32 -6.05 9.44
N LYS A 105 -17.03 -5.19 8.70
CA LYS A 105 -17.06 -5.23 7.24
C LYS A 105 -16.29 -4.03 6.66
N LEU A 106 -15.49 -4.29 5.64
CA LEU A 106 -14.95 -3.28 4.75
C LEU A 106 -16.03 -2.89 3.74
N THR A 107 -16.33 -1.61 3.64
CA THR A 107 -17.35 -1.09 2.74
C THR A 107 -16.74 0.02 1.89
N ILE A 108 -17.04 0.00 0.59
CA ILE A 108 -16.66 1.06 -0.34
C ILE A 108 -17.39 2.34 0.07
N VAL A 109 -16.62 3.40 0.21
CA VAL A 109 -17.12 4.74 0.56
C VAL A 109 -16.54 5.75 -0.44
N GLY A 110 -17.02 6.99 -0.41
CA GLY A 110 -16.44 8.06 -1.23
C GLY A 110 -15.02 8.43 -0.79
N LEU A 111 -14.77 9.70 -0.54
CA LEU A 111 -13.42 10.24 -0.29
C LEU A 111 -12.83 9.96 1.10
N TYR A 112 -13.63 9.50 2.07
CA TYR A 112 -13.28 9.51 3.51
C TYR A 112 -12.94 8.15 4.10
N GLY A 113 -12.60 7.16 3.30
CA GLY A 113 -12.20 5.83 3.79
C GLY A 113 -10.83 5.83 4.50
N ASP A 114 -10.66 4.84 5.37
CA ASP A 114 -9.40 4.60 6.09
C ASP A 114 -8.40 3.78 5.29
N TYR A 115 -8.87 3.13 4.23
CA TYR A 115 -8.09 2.23 3.37
C TYR A 115 -8.29 2.59 1.90
N ILE A 116 -7.30 2.22 1.08
CA ILE A 116 -7.38 2.23 -0.38
C ILE A 116 -7.26 0.79 -0.85
N LEU A 117 -8.19 0.34 -1.68
CA LEU A 117 -8.18 -0.96 -2.36
C LEU A 117 -7.84 -0.74 -3.82
N LYS A 118 -6.91 -1.54 -4.32
CA LYS A 118 -6.54 -1.58 -5.73
C LYS A 118 -6.76 -3.01 -6.24
N PRO A 119 -7.82 -3.27 -6.99
CA PRO A 119 -8.06 -4.57 -7.62
C PRO A 119 -7.08 -4.81 -8.77
N PRO A 120 -6.93 -6.05 -9.24
CA PRO A 120 -6.24 -6.33 -10.51
C PRO A 120 -6.95 -5.63 -11.67
N THR A 121 -6.28 -5.53 -12.81
CA THR A 121 -6.88 -5.06 -14.05
C THR A 121 -6.94 -6.19 -15.07
N ALA A 122 -7.76 -6.04 -16.11
CA ALA A 122 -7.84 -7.04 -17.19
C ALA A 122 -6.48 -7.27 -17.88
N HIS A 123 -5.64 -6.23 -17.95
CA HIS A 123 -4.33 -6.28 -18.60
C HIS A 123 -3.21 -6.75 -17.65
N TYR A 124 -3.31 -6.44 -16.35
CA TYR A 124 -2.26 -6.70 -15.35
C TYR A 124 -2.88 -7.42 -14.15
N LYS A 125 -3.06 -8.72 -14.27
CA LYS A 125 -3.76 -9.55 -13.27
C LYS A 125 -2.98 -9.66 -11.97
N GLU A 126 -1.66 -9.72 -12.03
CA GLU A 126 -0.76 -9.87 -10.88
C GLU A 126 -0.29 -8.53 -10.29
N LEU A 127 -0.83 -7.41 -10.78
CA LEU A 127 -0.42 -6.07 -10.32
C LEU A 127 -0.56 -5.87 -8.81
N PRO A 128 -1.65 -6.32 -8.13
CA PRO A 128 -1.77 -6.25 -6.68
C PRO A 128 -0.66 -6.99 -5.93
N GLU A 129 -0.30 -8.19 -6.39
CA GLU A 129 0.75 -9.01 -5.78
C GLU A 129 2.12 -8.39 -5.98
N VAL A 130 2.37 -7.82 -7.16
CA VAL A 130 3.65 -7.16 -7.46
C VAL A 130 3.82 -5.89 -6.64
N GLU A 131 2.77 -5.08 -6.47
CA GLU A 131 2.81 -3.90 -5.61
C GLU A 131 3.07 -4.27 -4.15
N ASP A 132 2.33 -5.26 -3.63
CA ASP A 132 2.50 -5.72 -2.25
C ASP A 132 3.90 -6.30 -2.01
N ALA A 133 4.42 -7.12 -2.93
CA ALA A 133 5.76 -7.68 -2.84
C ALA A 133 6.85 -6.60 -2.92
N THR A 134 6.70 -5.58 -3.77
CA THR A 134 7.68 -4.49 -3.90
C THR A 134 7.75 -3.67 -2.61
N LEU A 135 6.61 -3.40 -1.96
CA LEU A 135 6.57 -2.72 -0.67
C LEU A 135 7.14 -3.58 0.47
N HIS A 136 6.95 -4.91 0.43
CA HIS A 136 7.63 -5.81 1.37
C HIS A 136 9.15 -5.78 1.17
N MET A 137 9.65 -5.68 -0.06
CA MET A 137 11.08 -5.49 -0.31
C MET A 137 11.58 -4.15 0.27
N ALA A 138 10.80 -3.08 0.20
CA ALA A 138 11.12 -1.81 0.85
C ALA A 138 11.29 -2.00 2.36
N ASP A 139 10.36 -2.69 3.03
CA ASP A 139 10.45 -2.99 4.47
C ASP A 139 11.72 -3.80 4.80
N VAL A 140 12.07 -4.81 3.98
CA VAL A 140 13.31 -5.61 4.16
C VAL A 140 14.56 -4.76 4.01
N CYS A 141 14.55 -3.79 3.08
CA CYS A 141 15.64 -2.83 2.90
C CYS A 141 15.70 -1.74 3.99
N GLY A 142 14.77 -1.74 4.95
CA GLY A 142 14.71 -0.74 6.02
C GLY A 142 14.07 0.60 5.57
N ILE A 143 13.49 0.65 4.39
CA ILE A 143 12.72 1.79 3.89
C ILE A 143 11.31 1.71 4.48
N ALA A 144 10.89 2.78 5.15
CA ALA A 144 9.55 2.84 5.73
C ALA A 144 8.49 2.83 4.62
N ALA A 145 7.61 1.82 4.61
CA ALA A 145 6.46 1.73 3.70
C ALA A 145 5.13 1.98 4.45
N VAL A 146 4.11 2.39 3.70
CA VAL A 146 2.74 2.47 4.24
C VAL A 146 2.29 1.07 4.68
N PRO A 147 1.45 0.94 5.71
CA PRO A 147 0.89 -0.37 6.06
C PRO A 147 0.06 -0.92 4.89
N HIS A 148 0.44 -2.07 4.38
CA HIS A 148 -0.17 -2.68 3.19
C HIS A 148 -0.37 -4.18 3.38
N SER A 149 -1.16 -4.80 2.53
CA SER A 149 -1.44 -6.24 2.51
C SER A 149 -2.17 -6.62 1.23
N LEU A 150 -2.24 -7.92 0.96
CA LEU A 150 -3.26 -8.46 0.07
C LEU A 150 -4.54 -8.78 0.85
N VAL A 151 -5.69 -8.71 0.17
CA VAL A 151 -6.98 -9.22 0.63
C VAL A 151 -7.66 -9.98 -0.49
N LYS A 152 -8.57 -10.92 -0.13
CA LYS A 152 -9.35 -11.67 -1.12
C LYS A 152 -10.77 -11.12 -1.22
N LEU A 153 -11.27 -11.08 -2.44
CA LEU A 153 -12.68 -10.91 -2.75
C LEU A 153 -13.44 -12.23 -2.54
N THR A 154 -14.76 -12.20 -2.71
CA THR A 154 -15.63 -13.38 -2.54
C THR A 154 -15.35 -14.50 -3.55
N ASP A 155 -14.83 -14.17 -4.73
CA ASP A 155 -14.43 -15.10 -5.79
C ASP A 155 -12.98 -15.58 -5.66
N GLY A 156 -12.26 -15.18 -4.61
CA GLY A 156 -10.86 -15.51 -4.36
C GLY A 156 -9.84 -14.60 -5.04
N THR A 157 -10.27 -13.64 -5.86
CA THR A 157 -9.40 -12.64 -6.50
C THR A 157 -8.65 -11.83 -5.45
N ARG A 158 -7.33 -11.68 -5.61
CA ARG A 158 -6.51 -10.88 -4.72
C ARG A 158 -6.52 -9.43 -5.14
N CYS A 159 -6.64 -8.55 -4.15
CA CYS A 159 -6.51 -7.11 -4.29
C CYS A 159 -5.43 -6.60 -3.34
N TYR A 160 -4.69 -5.60 -3.75
CA TYR A 160 -3.84 -4.84 -2.86
C TYR A 160 -4.69 -3.92 -1.99
N ILE A 161 -4.37 -3.84 -0.70
CA ILE A 161 -5.01 -2.92 0.23
C ILE A 161 -3.95 -2.19 1.06
N THR A 162 -4.06 -0.88 1.15
CA THR A 162 -3.21 -0.05 2.00
C THR A 162 -4.02 0.78 2.97
N LYS A 163 -3.45 1.00 4.15
CA LYS A 163 -4.03 1.89 5.15
C LYS A 163 -3.59 3.32 4.87
N ARG A 164 -4.54 4.24 4.86
CA ARG A 164 -4.24 5.66 4.68
C ARG A 164 -3.52 6.22 5.90
N ILE A 165 -2.35 6.79 5.67
CA ILE A 165 -1.51 7.39 6.72
C ILE A 165 -1.97 8.81 7.11
N ASP A 166 -2.71 9.47 6.22
CA ASP A 166 -3.31 10.79 6.45
C ASP A 166 -4.62 10.74 7.24
N ARG A 167 -5.01 9.56 7.74
CA ARG A 167 -6.22 9.37 8.56
C ARG A 167 -5.85 9.02 9.99
N THR A 168 -6.40 9.78 10.92
CA THR A 168 -6.25 9.57 12.35
C THR A 168 -7.61 9.47 13.04
N ARG A 169 -7.62 9.13 14.32
CA ARG A 169 -8.85 9.15 15.10
C ARG A 169 -9.42 10.58 15.28
N ASN A 170 -8.56 11.58 15.15
CA ASN A 170 -8.90 12.99 15.33
C ASN A 170 -9.21 13.72 14.01
N GLY A 171 -9.20 13.02 12.89
CA GLY A 171 -9.47 13.59 11.57
C GLY A 171 -8.35 13.34 10.56
N LYS A 172 -8.35 14.15 9.52
CA LYS A 172 -7.36 14.10 8.43
C LYS A 172 -6.13 14.94 8.79
N LEU A 173 -4.94 14.40 8.54
CA LEU A 173 -3.68 15.16 8.55
C LEU A 173 -3.47 15.84 7.19
N GLY A 174 -2.76 16.96 7.20
CA GLY A 174 -2.23 17.57 5.98
C GLY A 174 -1.30 16.58 5.28
N MET A 175 -1.50 16.40 3.97
CA MET A 175 -0.62 15.59 3.13
C MET A 175 -0.64 16.18 1.74
N GLU A 176 0.54 16.51 1.23
CA GLU A 176 0.73 17.11 -0.09
C GLU A 176 1.76 16.33 -0.88
N ASP A 177 1.42 15.92 -2.09
CA ASP A 177 2.36 15.28 -3.00
C ASP A 177 3.31 16.30 -3.65
N MET A 178 4.43 15.83 -4.21
CA MET A 178 5.44 16.71 -4.80
C MET A 178 4.95 17.43 -6.05
N CYS A 179 3.87 16.94 -6.69
CA CYS A 179 3.21 17.66 -7.77
C CYS A 179 2.52 18.93 -7.24
N GLN A 180 1.81 18.80 -6.10
CA GLN A 180 1.17 19.92 -5.41
C GLN A 180 2.21 20.92 -4.88
N LEU A 181 3.27 20.42 -4.20
CA LEU A 181 4.35 21.26 -3.68
C LEU A 181 5.17 21.97 -4.78
N ALA A 182 5.17 21.42 -5.99
CA ALA A 182 5.77 22.03 -7.17
C ALA A 182 4.80 22.97 -7.92
N GLU A 183 3.58 23.18 -7.39
CA GLU A 183 2.51 23.97 -8.02
C GLU A 183 2.17 23.49 -9.44
N ARG A 184 2.17 22.16 -9.65
CA ARG A 184 1.87 21.52 -10.95
C ARG A 184 0.53 20.83 -10.93
N LEU A 185 -0.10 20.77 -12.11
CA LEU A 185 -1.33 20.02 -12.33
C LEU A 185 -1.03 18.51 -12.40
N THR A 186 -2.06 17.69 -12.22
CA THR A 186 -1.94 16.21 -12.22
C THR A 186 -1.43 15.67 -13.55
N GLU A 187 -1.77 16.31 -14.69
CA GLU A 187 -1.29 15.97 -16.02
C GLU A 187 0.21 16.18 -16.20
N ASP A 188 0.81 17.01 -15.36
CA ASP A 188 2.24 17.31 -15.37
C ASP A 188 3.05 16.43 -14.42
N LYS A 189 2.46 15.38 -13.85
CA LYS A 189 3.10 14.53 -12.84
C LYS A 189 4.44 13.91 -13.28
N TYR A 190 4.65 13.69 -14.57
CA TYR A 190 5.90 13.18 -15.15
C TYR A 190 6.90 14.28 -15.53
N LYS A 191 6.51 15.54 -15.49
CA LYS A 191 7.39 16.69 -15.81
C LYS A 191 8.17 17.08 -14.56
N GLY A 192 9.20 16.32 -14.21
CA GLY A 192 10.03 16.60 -13.06
C GLY A 192 11.26 15.71 -13.03
N SER A 193 12.16 15.99 -12.11
CA SER A 193 13.32 15.15 -11.83
C SER A 193 13.42 14.82 -10.35
N HIS A 194 14.16 13.77 -10.02
CA HIS A 194 14.41 13.39 -8.63
C HIS A 194 15.15 14.50 -7.86
N GLU A 195 16.02 15.27 -8.50
CA GLU A 195 16.70 16.42 -7.89
C GLU A 195 15.72 17.55 -7.54
N GLN A 196 14.67 17.75 -8.34
CA GLN A 196 13.61 18.71 -8.00
C GLN A 196 12.82 18.25 -6.80
N VAL A 197 12.47 16.96 -6.71
CA VAL A 197 11.83 16.37 -5.52
C VAL A 197 12.72 16.54 -4.29
N ALA A 198 14.01 16.20 -4.39
CA ALA A 198 14.96 16.38 -3.30
C ALA A 198 15.01 17.83 -2.81
N LYS A 199 15.00 18.83 -3.71
CA LYS A 199 14.95 20.25 -3.36
C LYS A 199 13.65 20.63 -2.63
N LEU A 200 12.52 20.07 -3.00
CA LEU A 200 11.24 20.29 -2.31
C LEU A 200 11.26 19.67 -0.92
N VAL A 201 11.78 18.44 -0.77
CA VAL A 201 12.00 17.81 0.54
C VAL A 201 12.88 18.68 1.43
N LEU A 202 14.04 19.14 0.94
CA LEU A 202 14.94 20.01 1.67
C LEU A 202 14.29 21.35 2.07
N LYS A 203 13.39 21.89 1.26
CA LYS A 203 12.71 23.16 1.49
C LYS A 203 11.59 23.07 2.53
N TYR A 204 10.79 22.01 2.49
CA TYR A 204 9.53 21.95 3.22
C TYR A 204 9.51 20.94 4.38
N SER A 205 10.46 20.00 4.43
CA SER A 205 10.53 19.06 5.55
C SER A 205 11.08 19.71 6.83
N SER A 206 10.56 19.28 7.96
CA SER A 206 11.10 19.64 9.28
C SER A 206 12.38 18.87 9.64
N ASN A 207 12.70 17.77 8.92
CA ASN A 207 13.94 17.00 9.06
C ASN A 207 14.65 16.83 7.71
N PRO A 208 15.07 17.92 7.06
CA PRO A 208 15.38 17.92 5.64
C PRO A 208 16.48 16.93 5.23
N LEU A 209 17.58 16.83 5.99
CA LEU A 209 18.69 15.93 5.64
C LEU A 209 18.33 14.46 5.81
N PHE A 210 17.57 14.13 6.84
CA PHE A 210 17.08 12.77 7.06
C PHE A 210 16.08 12.36 5.99
N ASP A 211 15.13 13.22 5.70
CA ASP A 211 14.07 12.93 4.73
C ASP A 211 14.60 12.88 3.30
N VAL A 212 15.58 13.71 2.92
CA VAL A 212 16.18 13.62 1.58
C VAL A 212 17.01 12.34 1.43
N THR A 213 17.62 11.84 2.50
CA THR A 213 18.31 10.53 2.48
C THR A 213 17.29 9.40 2.25
N ASN A 214 16.20 9.38 3.03
CA ASN A 214 15.13 8.40 2.87
C ASN A 214 14.48 8.47 1.46
N PHE A 215 14.37 9.67 0.90
CA PHE A 215 13.90 9.85 -0.47
C PHE A 215 14.82 9.15 -1.49
N TRP A 216 16.14 9.37 -1.38
CA TRP A 216 17.10 8.73 -2.28
C TRP A 216 17.16 7.20 -2.11
N GLU A 217 16.94 6.68 -0.90
CA GLU A 217 16.80 5.24 -0.67
C GLU A 217 15.58 4.68 -1.44
N GLN A 218 14.44 5.38 -1.45
CA GLN A 218 13.26 4.99 -2.24
C GLN A 218 13.54 5.03 -3.76
N VAL A 219 14.27 6.04 -4.23
CA VAL A 219 14.67 6.14 -5.65
C VAL A 219 15.59 4.98 -6.04
N LEU A 220 16.58 4.67 -5.21
CA LEU A 220 17.50 3.55 -5.46
C LEU A 220 16.76 2.20 -5.47
N LEU A 221 15.87 1.97 -4.50
CA LEU A 221 15.04 0.76 -4.49
C LEU A 221 14.22 0.65 -5.77
N SER A 222 13.58 1.73 -6.19
CA SER A 222 12.78 1.74 -7.42
C SER A 222 13.62 1.43 -8.65
N TYR A 223 14.84 1.96 -8.74
CA TYR A 223 15.77 1.62 -9.80
C TYR A 223 16.12 0.12 -9.79
N PHE A 224 16.49 -0.44 -8.64
CA PHE A 224 16.85 -1.86 -8.53
C PHE A 224 15.67 -2.82 -8.75
N THR A 225 14.46 -2.39 -8.41
CA THR A 225 13.25 -3.19 -8.63
C THR A 225 12.60 -2.97 -9.99
N GLY A 226 13.18 -2.14 -10.87
CA GLY A 226 12.62 -1.88 -12.20
C GLY A 226 11.27 -1.16 -12.17
N ASN A 227 11.10 -0.19 -11.26
CA ASN A 227 9.92 0.66 -11.20
C ASN A 227 10.10 1.85 -12.16
N ALA A 228 9.50 1.78 -13.34
CA ALA A 228 9.53 2.86 -14.34
C ALA A 228 8.42 3.92 -14.16
N ASP A 229 7.42 3.68 -13.28
CA ASP A 229 6.30 4.62 -13.05
C ASP A 229 6.55 5.59 -11.88
N MET A 230 7.81 5.98 -11.65
CA MET A 230 8.12 6.99 -10.64
C MET A 230 7.82 8.39 -11.15
N HIS A 231 6.94 9.08 -10.44
CA HIS A 231 6.56 10.46 -10.78
C HIS A 231 6.31 11.30 -9.51
N LEU A 232 6.09 12.61 -9.68
CA LEU A 232 5.94 13.56 -8.58
C LEU A 232 4.85 13.18 -7.56
N LYS A 233 3.82 12.44 -7.95
CA LYS A 233 2.72 12.05 -7.05
C LYS A 233 3.02 10.80 -6.20
N ASN A 234 4.13 10.12 -6.44
CA ASN A 234 4.56 8.97 -5.63
C ASN A 234 5.30 9.38 -4.34
N PHE A 235 5.58 10.68 -4.17
CA PHE A 235 6.23 11.23 -2.99
C PHE A 235 5.37 12.31 -2.39
N SER A 236 5.26 12.31 -1.05
CA SER A 236 4.48 13.32 -0.32
C SER A 236 5.18 13.74 0.96
N LEU A 237 4.87 14.93 1.42
CA LEU A 237 5.06 15.31 2.81
C LEU A 237 3.75 15.13 3.57
N VAL A 238 3.84 14.60 4.78
CA VAL A 238 2.70 14.39 5.68
C VAL A 238 2.91 15.11 6.99
N GLU A 239 1.85 15.75 7.46
CA GLU A 239 1.80 16.43 8.75
C GLU A 239 1.86 15.42 9.91
N ASN A 240 2.63 15.75 10.93
CA ASN A 240 2.67 14.98 12.17
C ASN A 240 1.80 15.64 13.27
N ALA A 241 1.74 15.01 14.44
CA ALA A 241 0.95 15.50 15.57
C ALA A 241 1.40 16.88 16.12
N MET A 242 2.58 17.39 15.72
CA MET A 242 3.10 18.70 16.11
C MET A 242 2.85 19.78 15.06
N GLY A 243 2.14 19.46 13.97
CA GLY A 243 1.88 20.39 12.88
C GLY A 243 3.10 20.62 11.96
N THR A 244 4.12 19.76 12.05
CA THR A 244 5.30 19.82 11.16
C THR A 244 5.23 18.73 10.11
N TYR A 245 5.87 18.94 8.97
CA TYR A 245 5.83 18.05 7.81
C TYR A 245 7.11 17.24 7.69
N SER A 246 6.97 15.97 7.32
CA SER A 246 8.09 15.04 7.05
C SER A 246 7.77 14.20 5.83
N LEU A 247 8.80 13.61 5.20
CA LEU A 247 8.60 12.68 4.09
C LEU A 247 7.69 11.52 4.54
N SER A 248 6.66 11.24 3.75
CA SER A 248 5.76 10.12 4.02
C SER A 248 6.51 8.79 3.86
N PRO A 249 6.05 7.72 4.53
CA PRO A 249 6.43 6.37 4.14
C PRO A 249 6.17 6.14 2.65
N ALA A 250 6.96 5.26 2.04
CA ALA A 250 6.84 4.91 0.62
C ALA A 250 5.46 4.27 0.32
N TYR A 251 4.88 4.62 -0.81
CA TYR A 251 3.63 4.08 -1.34
C TYR A 251 3.70 4.05 -2.88
N ASP A 252 2.79 3.32 -3.51
CA ASP A 252 2.76 3.18 -4.98
C ASP A 252 4.11 2.70 -5.56
N LEU A 253 4.82 1.81 -4.86
CA LEU A 253 6.02 1.16 -5.37
C LEU A 253 5.63 -0.13 -6.09
N VAL A 254 5.91 -0.19 -7.38
CA VAL A 254 5.56 -1.33 -8.24
C VAL A 254 6.76 -1.68 -9.10
N ASN A 255 7.14 -2.96 -9.15
CA ASN A 255 8.07 -3.44 -10.16
C ASN A 255 7.34 -3.50 -11.51
N THR A 256 7.34 -2.40 -12.24
CA THR A 256 6.64 -2.28 -13.53
C THR A 256 7.24 -3.19 -14.59
N ALA A 257 8.54 -3.47 -14.54
CA ALA A 257 9.20 -4.38 -15.45
C ALA A 257 8.68 -5.83 -15.39
N LEU A 258 8.13 -6.26 -14.22
CA LEU A 258 7.49 -7.57 -14.09
C LEU A 258 6.09 -7.61 -14.69
N VAL A 259 5.33 -6.53 -14.57
CA VAL A 259 3.93 -6.47 -15.05
C VAL A 259 3.84 -6.03 -16.50
N ASN A 260 4.76 -5.19 -16.96
CA ASN A 260 4.84 -4.70 -18.34
C ASN A 260 6.31 -4.72 -18.82
N PRO A 261 6.80 -5.84 -19.35
CA PRO A 261 8.19 -5.94 -19.82
C PRO A 261 8.59 -4.95 -20.92
N ALA A 262 7.62 -4.28 -21.56
CA ALA A 262 7.89 -3.24 -22.54
C ALA A 262 8.20 -1.87 -21.92
N ASP A 263 8.09 -1.75 -20.61
CA ASP A 263 8.26 -0.51 -19.83
C ASP A 263 9.70 -0.37 -19.27
N THR A 264 10.67 -1.04 -19.93
CA THR A 264 12.09 -1.03 -19.56
C THR A 264 12.90 -0.06 -20.40
#